data_6478248e838ff511f546974f9de947a6
#
_entry.id   6478248e838ff511f546974f9de947a6
#
_cell.length_a   1.000
_cell.length_b   1.000
_cell.length_c   1.000
_cell.angle_alpha   90.00
_cell.angle_beta   90.00
_cell.angle_gamma   90.00
#
_symmetry.space_group_name_H-M   'P 1'
#
loop_
_entity.id
_entity.type
_entity.pdbx_description
1 polymer ?
#
loop_
_entity_poly.entity_id
_entity_poly.type
_entity_poly.pdbx_seq_one_letter_code
_entity_poly.pdbx_strand_id
1 'polypeptide(L)'
;MQIEILKRDGKKEKFEAFKIEDAIKKAFKSVNTIYDKSIYFSVLFEIKSKNLKAVEDIQDLIEKELFKSEYFDVMKSFMLYRHLHKIQREQILGLTNDTTYVNSTQTIQEYINGEDWRIKANSNTGYSHAGLINNSAGKLIANYWLDKIYTKEQGYAHRNADIHIHD
;
A
#
# COMPACT_ATOMS: atom_id res chain seq x y z
N MET A 1 10.82 -17.58 -22.66
CA MET A 1 11.34 -16.23 -22.36
C MET A 1 10.68 -15.77 -21.06
N GLN A 2 11.45 -15.58 -19.99
CA GLN A 2 10.91 -15.07 -18.72
C GLN A 2 10.78 -13.56 -18.86
N ILE A 3 9.56 -13.05 -18.73
CA ILE A 3 9.30 -11.59 -18.74
C ILE A 3 9.64 -11.08 -17.35
N GLU A 4 10.50 -10.06 -17.26
CA GLU A 4 10.78 -9.32 -16.03
C GLU A 4 9.95 -8.04 -16.00
N ILE A 5 9.44 -7.71 -14.82
CA ILE A 5 8.67 -6.49 -14.59
C ILE A 5 9.45 -5.55 -13.69
N LEU A 6 9.46 -4.29 -14.07
CA LEU A 6 9.98 -3.18 -13.28
C LEU A 6 8.91 -2.73 -12.28
N LYS A 7 9.21 -2.88 -11.00
CA LYS A 7 8.40 -2.32 -9.91
C LYS A 7 8.62 -0.82 -9.75
N ARG A 8 7.76 -0.17 -8.98
CA ARG A 8 7.80 1.27 -8.67
C ARG A 8 9.06 1.70 -7.91
N ASP A 9 9.65 0.78 -7.13
CA ASP A 9 10.91 0.98 -6.40
C ASP A 9 12.16 0.74 -7.25
N GLY A 10 11.99 0.55 -8.57
CA GLY A 10 13.07 0.26 -9.52
C GLY A 10 13.54 -1.18 -9.52
N LYS A 11 13.03 -2.05 -8.64
CA LYS A 11 13.41 -3.46 -8.62
C LYS A 11 12.77 -4.24 -9.76
N LYS A 12 13.53 -5.18 -10.31
CA LYS A 12 13.04 -6.11 -11.32
C LYS A 12 12.57 -7.39 -10.65
N GLU A 13 11.37 -7.81 -10.97
CA GLU A 13 10.82 -9.09 -10.51
C GLU A 13 10.30 -9.92 -11.69
N LYS A 14 10.22 -11.22 -11.47
CA LYS A 14 9.62 -12.15 -12.43
C LYS A 14 8.14 -11.82 -12.60
N PHE A 15 7.68 -11.79 -13.87
CA PHE A 15 6.26 -11.65 -14.19
C PHE A 15 5.44 -12.82 -13.66
N GLU A 16 4.45 -12.54 -12.85
CA GLU A 16 3.52 -13.52 -12.28
C GLU A 16 2.10 -13.18 -12.70
N ALA A 17 1.63 -13.85 -13.75
CA ALA A 17 0.30 -13.58 -14.34
C ALA A 17 -0.85 -13.77 -13.35
N PHE A 18 -0.71 -14.67 -12.36
CA PHE A 18 -1.75 -14.90 -11.37
C PHE A 18 -2.03 -13.67 -10.49
N LYS A 19 -1.02 -12.80 -10.25
CA LYS A 19 -1.21 -11.54 -9.49
C LYS A 19 -2.16 -10.59 -10.20
N ILE A 20 -2.13 -10.58 -11.54
CA ILE A 20 -3.04 -9.79 -12.36
C ILE A 20 -4.46 -10.36 -12.25
N GLU A 21 -4.60 -11.67 -12.39
CA GLU A 21 -5.89 -12.35 -12.29
C GLU A 21 -6.53 -12.11 -10.92
N ASP A 22 -5.74 -12.24 -9.83
CA ASP A 22 -6.20 -12.02 -8.47
C ASP A 22 -6.66 -10.57 -8.24
N ALA A 23 -5.92 -9.59 -8.76
CA ALA A 23 -6.28 -8.18 -8.66
C ALA A 23 -7.60 -7.88 -9.38
N ILE A 24 -7.80 -8.42 -10.59
CA ILE A 24 -9.05 -8.26 -11.34
C ILE A 24 -10.20 -8.95 -10.59
N LYS A 25 -10.03 -10.20 -10.14
CA LYS A 25 -11.05 -10.93 -9.35
C LYS A 25 -11.49 -10.18 -8.11
N LYS A 26 -10.54 -9.57 -7.38
CA LYS A 26 -10.85 -8.75 -6.19
C LYS A 26 -11.69 -7.54 -6.54
N ALA A 27 -11.41 -6.87 -7.67
CA ALA A 27 -12.20 -5.73 -8.13
C ALA A 27 -13.64 -6.16 -8.49
N PHE A 28 -13.83 -7.26 -9.20
CA PHE A 28 -15.16 -7.81 -9.49
C PHE A 28 -15.92 -8.19 -8.21
N LYS A 29 -15.24 -8.86 -7.28
CA LYS A 29 -15.83 -9.24 -5.99
C LYS A 29 -16.28 -8.05 -5.15
N SER A 30 -15.52 -6.95 -5.15
CA SER A 30 -15.82 -5.76 -4.34
C SER A 30 -17.11 -5.06 -4.73
N VAL A 31 -17.57 -5.22 -5.98
CA VAL A 31 -18.83 -4.68 -6.50
C VAL A 31 -19.90 -5.76 -6.70
N ASN A 32 -19.69 -6.96 -6.14
CA ASN A 32 -20.60 -8.11 -6.26
C ASN A 32 -20.97 -8.48 -7.72
N THR A 33 -20.05 -8.25 -8.65
CA THR A 33 -20.24 -8.60 -10.07
C THR A 33 -19.57 -9.93 -10.37
N ILE A 34 -20.17 -10.74 -11.23
CA ILE A 34 -19.62 -12.02 -11.67
C ILE A 34 -18.32 -11.77 -12.44
N TYR A 35 -17.27 -12.48 -12.05
CA TYR A 35 -15.95 -12.34 -12.68
C TYR A 35 -15.98 -12.79 -14.16
N ASP A 36 -15.62 -11.87 -15.05
CA ASP A 36 -15.41 -12.15 -16.46
C ASP A 36 -13.93 -12.44 -16.75
N LYS A 37 -13.64 -13.70 -17.04
CA LYS A 37 -12.27 -14.15 -17.32
C LYS A 37 -11.72 -13.65 -18.67
N SER A 38 -12.58 -13.17 -19.57
CA SER A 38 -12.15 -12.64 -20.87
C SER A 38 -11.26 -11.40 -20.69
N ILE A 39 -11.56 -10.56 -19.69
CA ILE A 39 -10.75 -9.38 -19.34
C ILE A 39 -9.29 -9.78 -19.03
N TYR A 40 -9.12 -10.82 -18.22
CA TYR A 40 -7.77 -11.30 -17.88
C TYR A 40 -7.00 -11.76 -19.13
N PHE A 41 -7.64 -12.51 -20.03
CA PHE A 41 -6.99 -12.96 -21.25
C PHE A 41 -6.66 -11.80 -22.20
N SER A 42 -7.55 -10.82 -22.34
CA SER A 42 -7.30 -9.60 -23.12
C SER A 42 -6.10 -8.84 -22.59
N VAL A 43 -6.04 -8.64 -21.27
CA VAL A 43 -4.91 -7.98 -20.61
C VAL A 43 -3.60 -8.75 -20.84
N LEU A 44 -3.59 -10.08 -20.69
CA LEU A 44 -2.39 -10.88 -20.92
C LEU A 44 -1.92 -10.83 -22.39
N PHE A 45 -2.84 -10.84 -23.34
CA PHE A 45 -2.54 -10.72 -24.75
C PHE A 45 -1.85 -9.38 -25.05
N GLU A 46 -2.43 -8.29 -24.55
CA GLU A 46 -1.91 -6.92 -24.74
C GLU A 46 -0.53 -6.73 -24.07
N ILE A 47 -0.32 -7.27 -22.86
CA ILE A 47 0.99 -7.23 -22.18
C ILE A 47 2.07 -7.90 -23.05
N LYS A 48 1.76 -9.05 -23.63
CA LYS A 48 2.71 -9.77 -24.47
C LYS A 48 2.94 -9.06 -25.80
N SER A 49 1.88 -8.58 -26.45
CA SER A 49 1.97 -7.92 -27.77
C SER A 49 2.74 -6.61 -27.70
N LYS A 50 2.55 -5.82 -26.63
CA LYS A 50 3.22 -4.54 -26.42
C LYS A 50 4.51 -4.62 -25.62
N ASN A 51 4.88 -5.84 -25.17
CA ASN A 51 6.05 -6.09 -24.33
C ASN A 51 6.12 -5.14 -23.10
N LEU A 52 4.97 -4.95 -22.42
CA LEU A 52 4.88 -4.08 -21.26
C LEU A 52 5.70 -4.64 -20.11
N LYS A 53 6.51 -3.78 -19.48
CA LYS A 53 7.42 -4.17 -18.40
C LYS A 53 7.21 -3.40 -17.10
N ALA A 54 6.50 -2.26 -17.12
CA ALA A 54 6.22 -1.50 -15.91
C ALA A 54 4.90 -1.92 -15.29
N VAL A 55 4.86 -2.01 -13.96
CA VAL A 55 3.62 -2.32 -13.21
C VAL A 55 2.54 -1.27 -13.48
N GLU A 56 2.93 0.01 -13.62
CA GLU A 56 1.97 1.08 -13.90
C GLU A 56 1.28 0.90 -15.24
N ASP A 57 2.05 0.60 -16.30
CA ASP A 57 1.49 0.37 -17.65
C ASP A 57 0.50 -0.80 -17.67
N ILE A 58 0.79 -1.84 -16.87
CA ILE A 58 -0.09 -3.00 -16.74
C ILE A 58 -1.38 -2.61 -16.02
N GLN A 59 -1.31 -1.79 -14.99
CA GLN A 59 -2.49 -1.32 -14.25
C GLN A 59 -3.36 -0.40 -15.13
N ASP A 60 -2.75 0.51 -15.88
CA ASP A 60 -3.45 1.37 -16.83
C ASP A 60 -4.12 0.56 -17.95
N LEU A 61 -3.48 -0.53 -18.36
CA LEU A 61 -4.07 -1.47 -19.32
C LEU A 61 -5.30 -2.19 -18.74
N ILE A 62 -5.25 -2.64 -17.49
CA ILE A 62 -6.40 -3.26 -16.82
C ILE A 62 -7.59 -2.28 -16.78
N GLU A 63 -7.35 -1.03 -16.39
CA GLU A 63 -8.38 0.01 -16.36
C GLU A 63 -8.99 0.22 -17.74
N LYS A 64 -8.16 0.27 -18.79
CA LYS A 64 -8.59 0.43 -20.17
C LYS A 64 -9.43 -0.75 -20.67
N GLU A 65 -9.07 -1.97 -20.36
CA GLU A 65 -9.81 -3.16 -20.76
C GLU A 65 -11.15 -3.27 -20.01
N LEU A 66 -11.19 -2.92 -18.72
CA LEU A 66 -12.43 -2.83 -17.95
C LEU A 66 -13.37 -1.75 -18.52
N PHE A 67 -12.82 -0.60 -18.93
CA PHE A 67 -13.58 0.47 -19.58
C PHE A 67 -14.18 0.03 -20.92
N LYS A 68 -13.37 -0.60 -21.79
CA LYS A 68 -13.82 -1.09 -23.09
C LYS A 68 -14.93 -2.13 -22.99
N SER A 69 -14.90 -2.92 -21.94
CA SER A 69 -15.87 -3.98 -21.67
C SER A 69 -17.07 -3.49 -20.84
N GLU A 70 -17.21 -2.19 -20.66
CA GLU A 70 -18.32 -1.51 -19.96
C GLU A 70 -18.46 -1.89 -18.47
N TYR A 71 -17.40 -2.46 -17.85
CA TYR A 71 -17.37 -2.75 -16.41
C TYR A 71 -16.99 -1.51 -15.59
N PHE A 72 -17.74 -0.43 -15.67
CA PHE A 72 -17.42 0.86 -15.08
C PHE A 72 -17.29 0.83 -13.54
N ASP A 73 -18.17 0.10 -12.86
CA ASP A 73 -18.12 0.03 -11.39
C ASP A 73 -16.93 -0.81 -10.92
N VAL A 74 -16.58 -1.89 -11.65
CA VAL A 74 -15.39 -2.69 -11.40
C VAL A 74 -14.13 -1.84 -11.62
N MET A 75 -14.09 -1.07 -12.71
CA MET A 75 -13.00 -0.14 -13.02
C MET A 75 -12.82 0.90 -11.90
N LYS A 76 -13.91 1.54 -11.47
CA LYS A 76 -13.86 2.51 -10.34
C LYS A 76 -13.31 1.88 -9.07
N SER A 77 -13.76 0.67 -8.74
CA SER A 77 -13.27 -0.06 -7.57
C SER A 77 -11.77 -0.37 -7.69
N PHE A 78 -11.32 -0.80 -8.88
CA PHE A 78 -9.90 -1.08 -9.15
C PHE A 78 -9.05 0.19 -9.03
N MET A 79 -9.48 1.32 -9.61
CA MET A 79 -8.79 2.61 -9.50
C MET A 79 -8.72 3.10 -8.05
N LEU A 80 -9.81 2.98 -7.30
CA LEU A 80 -9.85 3.38 -5.89
C LEU A 80 -8.88 2.54 -5.04
N TYR A 81 -8.88 1.22 -5.24
CA TYR A 81 -7.94 0.33 -4.58
C TYR A 81 -6.48 0.70 -4.90
N ARG A 82 -6.17 0.94 -6.18
CA ARG A 82 -4.86 1.40 -6.64
C ARG A 82 -4.44 2.71 -5.97
N HIS A 83 -5.36 3.67 -5.89
CA HIS A 83 -5.13 4.97 -5.27
C HIS A 83 -4.86 4.85 -3.76
N LEU A 84 -5.68 4.09 -3.04
CA LEU A 84 -5.48 3.84 -1.60
C LEU A 84 -4.13 3.19 -1.31
N HIS A 85 -3.74 2.17 -2.09
CA HIS A 85 -2.44 1.55 -1.94
C HIS A 85 -1.27 2.48 -2.33
N LYS A 86 -1.48 3.41 -3.25
CA LYS A 86 -0.49 4.46 -3.54
C LYS A 86 -0.30 5.36 -2.33
N ILE A 87 -1.38 5.88 -1.75
CA ILE A 87 -1.35 6.72 -0.55
C ILE A 87 -0.65 5.97 0.59
N GLN A 88 -1.03 4.73 0.88
CA GLN A 88 -0.41 3.92 1.94
C GLN A 88 1.10 3.77 1.75
N ARG A 89 1.56 3.50 0.53
CA ARG A 89 3.02 3.41 0.25
C ARG A 89 3.73 4.75 0.42
N GLU A 90 3.14 5.82 -0.09
CA GLU A 90 3.68 7.16 0.07
C GLU A 90 3.75 7.56 1.54
N GLN A 91 2.77 7.15 2.33
CA GLN A 91 2.75 7.31 3.78
C GLN A 91 3.91 6.54 4.44
N ILE A 92 4.06 5.26 4.15
CA ILE A 92 5.15 4.43 4.68
C ILE A 92 6.52 5.00 4.31
N LEU A 93 6.65 5.57 3.11
CA LEU A 93 7.90 6.15 2.62
C LEU A 93 8.10 7.61 3.07
N GLY A 94 7.15 8.21 3.81
CA GLY A 94 7.24 9.62 4.21
C GLY A 94 7.29 10.61 3.05
N LEU A 95 6.79 10.21 1.87
CA LEU A 95 6.88 10.99 0.64
C LEU A 95 5.76 12.01 0.48
N THR A 96 4.74 11.96 1.32
CA THR A 96 3.63 12.89 1.26
C THR A 96 3.84 14.05 2.24
N ASN A 97 3.42 15.24 1.86
CA ASN A 97 3.49 16.43 2.70
C ASN A 97 2.30 16.58 3.67
N ASP A 98 1.41 15.59 3.68
CA ASP A 98 0.18 15.65 4.44
C ASP A 98 0.40 14.98 5.80
N THR A 99 0.34 15.74 6.88
CA THR A 99 0.58 15.32 8.26
C THR A 99 -0.58 14.54 8.89
N THR A 100 -1.61 14.22 8.13
CA THR A 100 -2.73 13.39 8.57
C THR A 100 -2.41 11.89 8.62
N TYR A 101 -1.12 11.54 8.70
CA TYR A 101 -0.60 10.17 8.57
C TYR A 101 -0.84 9.26 9.73
N VAL A 102 -1.07 9.80 10.85
CA VAL A 102 -1.57 8.96 11.92
C VAL A 102 -3.06 8.85 11.65
N ASN A 103 -3.45 7.81 10.93
CA ASN A 103 -4.81 7.35 11.04
C ASN A 103 -5.03 7.08 12.53
N SER A 104 -5.54 8.09 13.23
CA SER A 104 -5.70 8.09 14.69
C SER A 104 -6.50 6.86 15.13
N THR A 105 -7.47 6.45 14.31
CA THR A 105 -8.28 5.26 14.53
C THR A 105 -7.44 3.99 14.41
N GLN A 106 -6.57 3.90 13.42
CA GLN A 106 -5.69 2.75 13.25
C GLN A 106 -4.68 2.64 14.39
N THR A 107 -4.07 3.73 14.80
CA THR A 107 -3.12 3.76 15.93
C THR A 107 -3.79 3.34 17.24
N ILE A 108 -5.02 3.79 17.46
CA ILE A 108 -5.83 3.37 18.61
C ILE A 108 -6.17 1.88 18.52
N GLN A 109 -6.57 1.40 17.35
CA GLN A 109 -6.93 0.01 17.14
C GLN A 109 -5.74 -0.93 17.32
N GLU A 110 -4.56 -0.56 16.81
CA GLU A 110 -3.30 -1.31 17.01
C GLU A 110 -2.95 -1.42 18.50
N TYR A 111 -3.14 -0.35 19.26
CA TYR A 111 -2.94 -0.38 20.70
C TYR A 111 -3.94 -1.31 21.41
N ILE A 112 -5.23 -1.19 21.09
CA ILE A 112 -6.30 -2.00 21.71
C ILE A 112 -6.12 -3.48 21.38
N ASN A 113 -5.78 -3.80 20.12
CA ASN A 113 -5.57 -5.18 19.68
C ASN A 113 -4.26 -5.77 20.18
N GLY A 114 -3.37 -4.96 20.76
CA GLY A 114 -2.06 -5.41 21.22
C GLY A 114 -1.15 -5.90 20.08
N GLU A 115 -1.34 -5.37 18.87
CA GLU A 115 -0.59 -5.74 17.68
C GLU A 115 0.84 -5.17 17.70
N ASP A 116 1.04 -4.05 18.41
CA ASP A 116 2.37 -3.49 18.60
C ASP A 116 3.09 -4.18 19.78
N TRP A 117 4.14 -4.95 19.46
CA TRP A 117 4.93 -5.69 20.47
C TRP A 117 5.55 -4.79 21.55
N ARG A 118 5.80 -3.51 21.25
CA ARG A 118 6.38 -2.53 22.18
C ARG A 118 5.43 -2.21 23.33
N ILE A 119 4.13 -2.32 23.12
CA ILE A 119 3.12 -2.08 24.15
C ILE A 119 3.22 -3.11 25.28
N LYS A 120 3.57 -4.35 24.94
CA LYS A 120 3.68 -5.47 25.90
C LYS A 120 4.99 -5.47 26.69
N ALA A 121 6.04 -4.82 26.18
CA ALA A 121 7.36 -4.88 26.77
C ALA A 121 7.47 -4.20 28.15
N ASN A 122 6.63 -3.19 28.45
CA ASN A 122 6.72 -2.37 29.66
C ASN A 122 5.38 -2.20 30.42
N SER A 123 4.37 -3.00 30.13
CA SER A 123 3.04 -2.83 30.69
C SER A 123 2.59 -4.05 31.48
N ASN A 124 2.28 -3.86 32.75
CA ASN A 124 1.65 -4.86 33.61
C ASN A 124 0.14 -5.00 33.34
N THR A 125 -0.42 -4.16 32.51
CA THR A 125 -1.86 -4.12 32.14
C THR A 125 -1.98 -4.23 30.64
N GLY A 126 -2.99 -4.93 30.14
CA GLY A 126 -3.22 -5.13 28.72
C GLY A 126 -3.36 -3.81 27.95
N TYR A 127 -4.03 -2.81 28.55
CA TYR A 127 -4.11 -1.44 28.07
C TYR A 127 -4.66 -0.52 29.15
N SER A 128 -4.26 0.76 29.09
CA SER A 128 -4.74 1.79 29.98
C SER A 128 -4.94 3.09 29.22
N HIS A 129 -5.72 4.02 29.78
CA HIS A 129 -5.92 5.34 29.19
C HIS A 129 -4.58 6.10 29.03
N ALA A 130 -3.74 6.09 30.04
CA ALA A 130 -2.41 6.69 29.98
C ALA A 130 -1.50 6.01 28.95
N GLY A 131 -1.53 4.68 28.87
CA GLY A 131 -0.78 3.92 27.86
C GLY A 131 -1.25 4.24 26.44
N LEU A 132 -2.56 4.38 26.21
CA LEU A 132 -3.11 4.76 24.93
C LEU A 132 -2.65 6.17 24.52
N ILE A 133 -2.71 7.14 25.43
CA ILE A 133 -2.25 8.51 25.17
C ILE A 133 -0.76 8.50 24.83
N ASN A 134 0.08 7.88 25.64
CA ASN A 134 1.52 7.85 25.43
C ASN A 134 1.91 7.17 24.12
N ASN A 135 1.28 6.03 23.79
CA ASN A 135 1.54 5.32 22.53
C ASN A 135 1.11 6.16 21.32
N SER A 136 -0.09 6.73 21.37
CA SER A 136 -0.61 7.53 20.25
C SER A 136 0.16 8.83 20.07
N ALA A 137 0.46 9.54 21.16
CA ALA A 137 1.25 10.75 21.14
C ALA A 137 2.69 10.48 20.68
N GLY A 138 3.32 9.43 21.20
CA GLY A 138 4.67 9.02 20.80
C GLY A 138 4.77 8.73 19.31
N LYS A 139 3.84 7.95 18.76
CA LYS A 139 3.81 7.66 17.30
C LYS A 139 3.59 8.91 16.47
N LEU A 140 2.70 9.80 16.89
CA LEU A 140 2.43 11.07 16.20
C LEU A 140 3.66 11.97 16.19
N ILE A 141 4.28 12.15 17.34
CA ILE A 141 5.46 13.00 17.50
C ILE A 141 6.65 12.42 16.72
N ALA A 142 6.93 11.12 16.87
CA ALA A 142 8.01 10.47 16.15
C ALA A 142 7.86 10.62 14.62
N ASN A 143 6.66 10.41 14.08
CA ASN A 143 6.42 10.59 12.66
C ASN A 143 6.61 12.05 12.22
N TYR A 144 6.12 13.01 13.00
CA TYR A 144 6.33 14.43 12.72
C TYR A 144 7.84 14.78 12.66
N TRP A 145 8.61 14.30 13.62
CA TRP A 145 10.04 14.56 13.69
C TRP A 145 10.78 13.95 12.49
N LEU A 146 10.48 12.68 12.15
CA LEU A 146 11.08 11.99 11.01
C LEU A 146 10.71 12.62 9.66
N ASP A 147 9.57 13.30 9.56
CA ASP A 147 9.10 13.88 8.30
C ASP A 147 9.42 15.38 8.15
N LYS A 148 9.53 16.11 9.27
CA LYS A 148 9.61 17.58 9.24
C LYS A 148 10.86 18.17 9.87
N ILE A 149 11.48 17.46 10.82
CA ILE A 149 12.62 17.98 11.57
C ILE A 149 13.92 17.37 11.04
N TYR A 150 13.96 16.07 10.82
CA TYR A 150 15.11 15.40 10.22
C TYR A 150 15.11 15.54 8.70
N THR A 151 16.27 15.33 8.06
CA THR A 151 16.33 15.26 6.61
C THR A 151 15.59 14.01 6.09
N LYS A 152 15.18 14.05 4.83
CA LYS A 152 14.48 12.90 4.22
C LYS A 152 15.33 11.63 4.27
N GLU A 153 16.64 11.77 4.09
CA GLU A 153 17.61 10.66 4.12
C GLU A 153 17.68 10.05 5.53
N GLN A 154 17.74 10.89 6.56
CA GLN A 154 17.76 10.44 7.96
C GLN A 154 16.45 9.76 8.35
N GLY A 155 15.31 10.36 8.01
CA GLY A 155 14.00 9.76 8.25
C GLY A 155 13.82 8.43 7.54
N TYR A 156 14.30 8.33 6.30
CA TYR A 156 14.27 7.08 5.53
C TYR A 156 15.19 6.01 6.14
N ALA A 157 16.42 6.36 6.49
CA ALA A 157 17.37 5.45 7.10
C ALA A 157 16.86 4.91 8.45
N HIS A 158 16.21 5.75 9.27
CA HIS A 158 15.59 5.30 10.52
C HIS A 158 14.44 4.29 10.27
N ARG A 159 13.56 4.57 9.30
CA ARG A 159 12.44 3.68 8.98
C ARG A 159 12.87 2.34 8.39
N ASN A 160 14.01 2.32 7.70
CA ASN A 160 14.60 1.09 7.15
C ASN A 160 15.48 0.33 8.14
N ALA A 161 15.63 0.83 9.37
CA ALA A 161 16.53 0.29 10.39
C ALA A 161 18.02 0.36 10.02
N ASP A 162 18.42 1.25 9.10
CA ASP A 162 19.83 1.51 8.80
C ASP A 162 20.50 2.30 9.93
N ILE A 163 19.74 3.18 10.57
CA ILE A 163 20.15 3.92 11.78
C ILE A 163 19.02 3.92 12.80
N HIS A 164 19.36 4.16 14.06
CA HIS A 164 18.39 4.37 15.12
C HIS A 164 18.60 5.75 15.74
N ILE A 165 17.57 6.60 15.64
CA ILE A 165 17.57 7.93 16.24
C ILE A 165 16.98 7.79 17.65
N HIS A 166 17.75 8.15 18.65
CA HIS A 166 17.34 8.23 20.06
C HIS A 166 16.98 9.67 20.42
N ASP A 167 16.00 9.80 21.31
CA ASP A 167 15.69 11.05 22.01
C ASP A 167 16.65 11.24 23.20
#